data_43de295edce569c63ab3f3a069f4e0ed
#
_entry.id   43de295edce569c63ab3f3a069f4e0ed
#
_cell.length_a   1.000
_cell.length_b   1.000
_cell.length_c   1.000
_cell.angle_alpha   90.00
_cell.angle_beta   90.00
_cell.angle_gamma   90.00
#
_symmetry.space_group_name_H-M   'P 1'
#
loop_
_entity.id
_entity.type
_entity.pdbx_description
1 polymer ?
#
loop_
_entity_poly.entity_id
_entity_poly.type
_entity_poly.pdbx_seq_one_letter_code
_entity_poly.pdbx_strand_id
1 'polypeptide(L)'
;MWPFTRKENRAEGSATDALIQALLQGTKATKDRALQIPTIAGAIDLIANVVASTPIRLYRDEGGKAVEVKNDRRVFLLNDETGDALNANEFWHAMIRDYYLGRGGYAYLDYDGYRELQSIRYVDESHI
;
A
#
# COMPACT_ATOMS: atom_id res chain seq x y z
N MET A 1 -36.84 -27.90 31.64
CA MET A 1 -35.87 -26.98 32.30
C MET A 1 -34.47 -27.26 31.73
N TRP A 2 -33.99 -26.46 30.80
CA TRP A 2 -32.68 -26.60 30.20
C TRP A 2 -31.68 -25.66 30.84
N PRO A 3 -30.59 -26.11 31.44
CA PRO A 3 -29.60 -25.26 32.08
C PRO A 3 -28.39 -24.99 31.21
N PHE A 4 -28.56 -24.50 30.02
CA PHE A 4 -27.46 -24.03 29.19
C PHE A 4 -27.70 -22.59 28.77
N THR A 5 -27.45 -21.67 29.69
CA THR A 5 -27.10 -20.29 29.34
C THR A 5 -25.71 -20.29 28.78
N ARG A 6 -25.59 -20.31 27.45
CA ARG A 6 -24.35 -20.10 26.72
C ARG A 6 -23.90 -18.68 27.02
N LYS A 7 -22.93 -18.52 27.93
CA LYS A 7 -22.17 -17.28 28.04
C LYS A 7 -21.38 -17.14 26.73
N GLU A 8 -21.90 -16.37 25.80
CA GLU A 8 -21.10 -15.89 24.69
C GLU A 8 -20.01 -15.01 25.26
N ASN A 9 -18.78 -15.52 25.22
CA ASN A 9 -17.60 -14.74 25.51
C ASN A 9 -17.41 -13.73 24.36
N ARG A 10 -18.00 -12.55 24.50
CA ARG A 10 -17.76 -11.40 23.62
C ARG A 10 -16.37 -10.80 23.88
N ALA A 11 -15.34 -11.59 23.66
CA ALA A 11 -13.96 -11.07 23.65
C ALA A 11 -13.60 -10.41 22.30
N GLU A 12 -14.41 -10.61 21.26
CA GLU A 12 -14.18 -10.01 19.93
C GLU A 12 -14.69 -8.56 19.80
N GLY A 13 -15.52 -8.09 20.71
CA GLY A 13 -16.07 -6.73 20.65
C GLY A 13 -15.09 -5.63 21.06
N SER A 14 -14.05 -5.95 21.85
CA SER A 14 -13.25 -4.89 22.49
C SER A 14 -12.25 -4.22 21.53
N ALA A 15 -11.73 -4.91 20.54
CA ALA A 15 -10.77 -4.34 19.58
C ALA A 15 -11.48 -3.48 18.52
N THR A 16 -12.64 -3.94 18.05
CA THR A 16 -13.50 -3.18 17.12
C THR A 16 -14.15 -1.98 17.78
N ASP A 17 -14.61 -2.12 19.05
CA ASP A 17 -15.16 -1.01 19.81
C ASP A 17 -14.10 0.05 20.14
N ALA A 18 -12.88 -0.35 20.46
CA ALA A 18 -11.77 0.59 20.67
C ALA A 18 -11.39 1.34 19.40
N LEU A 19 -11.42 0.67 18.24
CA LEU A 19 -11.18 1.28 16.94
C LEU A 19 -12.30 2.27 16.58
N ILE A 20 -13.55 1.89 16.76
CA ILE A 20 -14.72 2.75 16.53
C ILE A 20 -14.70 3.96 17.44
N GLN A 21 -14.39 3.78 18.72
CA GLN A 21 -14.25 4.89 19.66
C GLN A 21 -13.08 5.82 19.31
N ALA A 22 -11.94 5.29 18.89
CA ALA A 22 -10.81 6.09 18.43
C ALA A 22 -11.16 6.92 17.19
N LEU A 23 -11.94 6.37 16.28
CA LEU A 23 -12.45 7.07 15.07
C LEU A 23 -13.48 8.14 15.45
N LEU A 24 -14.39 7.86 16.40
CA LEU A 24 -15.44 8.77 16.83
C LEU A 24 -14.93 9.92 17.71
N GLN A 25 -13.84 9.71 18.44
CA GLN A 25 -13.25 10.75 19.32
C GLN A 25 -12.37 11.74 18.57
N GLY A 26 -12.26 11.64 17.23
CA GLY A 26 -11.52 12.62 16.43
C GLY A 26 -10.03 12.72 16.75
N THR A 27 -9.51 11.79 17.58
CA THR A 27 -8.08 11.65 17.78
C THR A 27 -7.49 11.17 16.46
N LYS A 28 -6.76 12.04 15.77
CA LYS A 28 -5.95 11.64 14.60
C LYS A 28 -5.14 10.43 15.03
N ALA A 29 -5.53 9.24 14.57
CA ALA A 29 -4.72 8.06 14.74
C ALA A 29 -3.42 8.35 13.99
N THR A 30 -2.34 8.63 14.71
CA THR A 30 -1.04 8.84 14.09
C THR A 30 -0.59 7.52 13.50
N LYS A 31 0.19 7.58 12.42
CA LYS A 31 0.85 6.43 11.76
C LYS A 31 1.43 5.46 12.81
N ASP A 32 2.13 6.01 13.80
CA ASP A 32 2.77 5.24 14.87
C ASP A 32 1.76 4.51 15.79
N ARG A 33 0.64 5.13 16.11
CA ARG A 33 -0.42 4.49 16.92
C ARG A 33 -1.14 3.38 16.19
N ALA A 34 -1.40 3.54 14.90
CA ALA A 34 -2.01 2.50 14.08
C ALA A 34 -1.09 1.26 13.99
N LEU A 35 0.23 1.47 13.85
CA LEU A 35 1.22 0.40 13.81
C LEU A 35 1.42 -0.31 15.16
N GLN A 36 1.05 0.31 16.28
CA GLN A 36 1.05 -0.33 17.60
C GLN A 36 -0.10 -1.34 17.79
N ILE A 37 -1.07 -1.36 16.89
CA ILE A 37 -2.16 -2.35 16.92
C ILE A 37 -1.77 -3.50 15.97
N PRO A 38 -1.40 -4.69 16.50
CA PRO A 38 -0.85 -5.78 15.68
C PRO A 38 -1.77 -6.22 14.54
N THR A 39 -3.07 -6.22 14.76
CA THR A 39 -4.06 -6.59 13.74
C THR A 39 -4.07 -5.60 12.58
N ILE A 40 -3.96 -4.30 12.84
CA ILE A 40 -3.92 -3.27 11.80
C ILE A 40 -2.60 -3.34 11.05
N ALA A 41 -1.48 -3.42 11.77
CA ALA A 41 -0.17 -3.54 11.16
C ALA A 41 -0.09 -4.79 10.26
N GLY A 42 -0.55 -5.93 10.76
CA GLY A 42 -0.58 -7.18 9.99
C GLY A 42 -1.48 -7.14 8.76
N ALA A 43 -2.64 -6.48 8.85
CA ALA A 43 -3.55 -6.32 7.71
C ALA A 43 -2.92 -5.42 6.62
N ILE A 44 -2.30 -4.31 7.00
CA ILE A 44 -1.63 -3.40 6.07
C ILE A 44 -0.43 -4.08 5.40
N ASP A 45 0.39 -4.79 6.17
CA ASP A 45 1.54 -5.53 5.64
C ASP A 45 1.09 -6.64 4.68
N LEU A 46 0.00 -7.34 4.97
CA LEU A 46 -0.56 -8.35 4.07
C LEU A 46 -0.99 -7.73 2.74
N ILE A 47 -1.73 -6.63 2.77
CA ILE A 47 -2.17 -5.92 1.55
C ILE A 47 -0.96 -5.40 0.78
N ALA A 48 0.00 -4.78 1.47
CA ALA A 48 1.21 -4.25 0.85
C ALA A 48 2.02 -5.35 0.15
N ASN A 49 2.19 -6.51 0.79
CA ASN A 49 2.89 -7.65 0.20
C ASN A 49 2.16 -8.21 -1.04
N VAL A 50 0.83 -8.33 -1.00
CA VAL A 50 0.04 -8.82 -2.15
C VAL A 50 0.16 -7.86 -3.33
N VAL A 51 0.00 -6.55 -3.10
CA VAL A 51 0.12 -5.53 -4.17
C VAL A 51 1.54 -5.50 -4.71
N ALA A 52 2.55 -5.47 -3.85
CA ALA A 52 3.96 -5.43 -4.24
C ALA A 52 4.41 -6.66 -5.06
N SER A 53 3.73 -7.81 -4.87
CA SER A 53 4.00 -9.04 -5.61
C SER A 53 3.15 -9.18 -6.89
N THR A 54 2.22 -8.25 -7.15
CA THR A 54 1.36 -8.30 -8.32
C THR A 54 2.05 -7.65 -9.52
N PRO A 55 2.27 -8.37 -10.63
CA PRO A 55 2.96 -7.82 -11.78
C PRO A 55 2.14 -6.74 -12.48
N ILE A 56 2.78 -5.62 -12.79
CA ILE A 56 2.19 -4.50 -13.51
C ILE A 56 2.44 -4.70 -15.00
N ARG A 57 1.38 -4.59 -15.81
CA ARG A 57 1.45 -4.73 -17.26
C ARG A 57 1.10 -3.43 -17.95
N LEU A 58 1.82 -3.13 -19.01
CA LEU A 58 1.60 -1.95 -19.83
C LEU A 58 0.87 -2.37 -21.11
N TYR A 59 -0.20 -1.65 -21.44
CA TYR A 59 -0.96 -1.86 -22.67
C TYR A 59 -1.00 -0.58 -23.51
N ARG A 60 -0.97 -0.74 -24.81
CA ARG A 60 -1.19 0.32 -25.78
C ARG A 60 -2.49 0.07 -26.51
N ASP A 61 -3.28 1.13 -26.73
CA ASP A 61 -4.46 1.07 -27.59
C ASP A 61 -4.02 1.16 -29.07
N GLU A 62 -4.34 0.15 -29.83
CA GLU A 62 -4.15 0.09 -31.28
C GLU A 62 -5.52 -0.08 -31.95
N GLY A 63 -6.19 1.06 -32.20
CA GLY A 63 -7.47 1.07 -32.90
C GLY A 63 -8.62 0.39 -32.13
N GLY A 64 -8.68 0.61 -30.81
CA GLY A 64 -9.67 0.01 -29.91
C GLY A 64 -9.32 -1.38 -29.38
N LYS A 65 -8.11 -1.88 -29.70
CA LYS A 65 -7.58 -3.16 -29.19
C LYS A 65 -6.40 -2.92 -28.26
N ALA A 66 -6.49 -3.44 -27.04
CA ALA A 66 -5.39 -3.38 -26.06
C ALA A 66 -4.30 -4.39 -26.42
N VAL A 67 -3.10 -3.91 -26.75
CA VAL A 67 -1.92 -4.72 -27.07
C VAL A 67 -0.88 -4.58 -25.97
N GLU A 68 -0.43 -5.69 -25.39
CA GLU A 68 0.56 -5.71 -24.32
C GLU A 68 1.94 -5.28 -24.83
N VAL A 69 2.57 -4.33 -24.13
CA VAL A 69 3.91 -3.83 -24.40
C VAL A 69 4.88 -4.43 -23.40
N LYS A 70 5.64 -5.44 -23.79
CA LYS A 70 6.53 -6.19 -22.88
C LYS A 70 7.93 -5.59 -22.75
N ASN A 71 8.50 -5.08 -23.86
CA ASN A 71 9.88 -4.60 -23.94
C ASN A 71 9.93 -3.06 -23.78
N ASP A 72 9.42 -2.57 -22.65
CA ASP A 72 9.42 -1.14 -22.35
C ASP A 72 10.14 -0.92 -21.01
N ARG A 73 10.98 0.10 -20.93
CA ARG A 73 11.72 0.45 -19.72
C ARG A 73 10.80 0.67 -18.52
N ARG A 74 9.61 1.22 -18.75
CA ARG A 74 8.62 1.44 -17.70
C ARG A 74 8.14 0.15 -17.05
N VAL A 75 8.00 -0.92 -17.84
CA VAL A 75 7.64 -2.26 -17.31
C VAL A 75 8.73 -2.77 -16.39
N PHE A 76 9.99 -2.61 -16.76
CA PHE A 76 11.13 -2.98 -15.94
C PHE A 76 11.20 -2.17 -14.65
N LEU A 77 11.05 -0.83 -14.73
CA LEU A 77 11.08 0.05 -13.56
C LEU A 77 9.95 -0.22 -12.55
N LEU A 78 8.81 -0.71 -13.03
CA LEU A 78 7.63 -0.98 -12.20
C LEU A 78 7.61 -2.39 -11.58
N ASN A 79 8.38 -3.34 -12.13
CA ASN A 79 8.34 -4.74 -11.68
C ASN A 79 9.65 -5.28 -11.13
N ASP A 80 10.79 -4.72 -11.55
CA ASP A 80 12.12 -5.25 -11.19
C ASP A 80 12.91 -4.23 -10.36
N GLU A 81 13.45 -3.20 -11.02
CA GLU A 81 14.34 -2.21 -10.43
C GLU A 81 13.84 -0.80 -10.71
N THR A 82 13.59 -0.01 -9.68
CA THR A 82 13.10 1.37 -9.84
C THR A 82 14.14 2.34 -10.41
N GLY A 83 15.39 1.91 -10.50
CA GLY A 83 16.52 2.78 -10.86
C GLY A 83 16.99 3.68 -9.72
N ASP A 84 16.51 3.45 -8.50
CA ASP A 84 16.89 4.14 -7.27
C ASP A 84 17.25 3.13 -6.17
N ALA A 85 17.27 3.54 -4.89
CA ALA A 85 17.70 2.74 -3.76
C ALA A 85 16.82 1.51 -3.47
N LEU A 86 15.52 1.59 -3.77
CA LEU A 86 14.55 0.51 -3.56
C LEU A 86 14.34 -0.28 -4.85
N ASN A 87 14.24 -1.61 -4.76
CA ASN A 87 13.70 -2.40 -5.86
C ASN A 87 12.19 -2.18 -6.00
N ALA A 88 11.58 -2.67 -7.08
CA ALA A 88 10.16 -2.42 -7.36
C ALA A 88 9.23 -3.00 -6.27
N ASN A 89 9.54 -4.16 -5.70
CA ASN A 89 8.74 -4.75 -4.64
C ASN A 89 8.78 -3.89 -3.36
N GLU A 90 9.96 -3.47 -2.92
CA GLU A 90 10.14 -2.59 -1.76
C GLU A 90 9.46 -1.24 -1.96
N PHE A 91 9.56 -0.69 -3.18
CA PHE A 91 8.92 0.57 -3.56
C PHE A 91 7.38 0.47 -3.43
N TRP A 92 6.75 -0.54 -4.03
CA TRP A 92 5.30 -0.72 -3.94
C TRP A 92 4.85 -1.01 -2.52
N HIS A 93 5.62 -1.79 -1.77
CA HIS A 93 5.33 -2.04 -0.36
C HIS A 93 5.31 -0.74 0.46
N ALA A 94 6.31 0.13 0.29
CA ALA A 94 6.37 1.42 0.96
C ALA A 94 5.20 2.33 0.54
N MET A 95 4.91 2.43 -0.76
CA MET A 95 3.81 3.22 -1.31
C MET A 95 2.45 2.82 -0.73
N ILE A 96 2.17 1.51 -0.64
CA ILE A 96 0.90 1.01 -0.09
C ILE A 96 0.81 1.23 1.41
N ARG A 97 1.90 1.06 2.14
CA ARG A 97 1.90 1.39 3.58
C ARG A 97 1.60 2.86 3.82
N ASP A 98 2.20 3.76 3.07
CA ASP A 98 1.94 5.19 3.22
C ASP A 98 0.54 5.59 2.77
N TYR A 99 -0.01 4.90 1.76
CA TYR A 99 -1.40 5.10 1.35
C TYR A 99 -2.39 4.85 2.49
N TYR A 100 -2.18 3.79 3.29
CA TYR A 100 -3.06 3.44 4.40
C TYR A 100 -2.76 4.18 5.71
N LEU A 101 -1.50 4.54 5.95
CA LEU A 101 -1.05 5.10 7.23
C LEU A 101 -0.85 6.61 7.21
N GLY A 102 -0.68 7.20 6.03
CA GLY A 102 -0.35 8.61 5.86
C GLY A 102 -1.35 9.35 4.98
N ARG A 103 -0.86 10.36 4.30
CA ARG A 103 -1.62 11.19 3.37
C ARG A 103 -1.67 10.63 1.94
N GLY A 104 -0.95 9.54 1.69
CA GLY A 104 -0.79 8.89 0.40
C GLY A 104 0.64 8.44 0.17
N GLY A 105 0.84 7.63 -0.86
CA GLY A 105 2.18 7.28 -1.34
C GLY A 105 2.62 8.26 -2.43
N TYR A 106 3.85 8.73 -2.37
CA TYR A 106 4.41 9.71 -3.31
C TYR A 106 5.68 9.19 -3.95
N ALA A 107 5.85 9.50 -5.22
CA ALA A 107 7.05 9.16 -5.96
C ALA A 107 7.52 10.33 -6.82
N TYR A 108 8.82 10.52 -6.87
CA TYR A 108 9.46 11.42 -7.81
C TYR A 108 9.84 10.62 -9.07
N LEU A 109 9.47 11.14 -10.24
CA LEU A 109 9.79 10.55 -11.52
C LEU A 109 10.92 11.33 -12.16
N ASP A 110 12.04 10.67 -12.42
CA ASP A 110 13.20 11.27 -13.06
C ASP A 110 13.19 10.94 -14.56
N TYR A 111 13.29 11.96 -15.39
CA TYR A 111 13.30 11.87 -16.83
C TYR A 111 14.60 12.40 -17.41
N ASP A 112 15.08 11.78 -18.47
CA ASP A 112 16.22 12.28 -19.22
C ASP A 112 15.87 13.46 -20.16
N GLY A 113 16.86 13.97 -20.88
CA GLY A 113 16.67 15.06 -21.84
C GLY A 113 15.77 14.71 -23.03
N TYR A 114 15.48 13.44 -23.25
CA TYR A 114 14.57 12.92 -24.29
C TYR A 114 13.16 12.61 -23.75
N ARG A 115 12.90 12.94 -22.48
CA ARG A 115 11.65 12.63 -21.74
C ARG A 115 11.40 11.14 -21.56
N GLU A 116 12.46 10.34 -21.54
CA GLU A 116 12.35 8.93 -21.15
C GLU A 116 12.50 8.77 -19.64
N LEU A 117 11.61 8.00 -19.02
CA LEU A 117 11.64 7.72 -17.58
C LEU A 117 12.89 6.91 -17.22
N GLN A 118 13.74 7.45 -16.36
CA GLN A 118 15.00 6.85 -15.94
C GLN A 118 14.89 6.14 -14.61
N SER A 119 14.19 6.74 -13.66
CA SER A 119 14.00 6.16 -12.32
C SER A 119 12.69 6.59 -11.70
N ILE A 120 12.25 5.79 -10.73
CA ILE A 120 11.09 6.07 -9.88
C ILE A 120 11.60 6.06 -8.43
N ARG A 121 11.63 7.22 -7.80
CA ARG A 121 12.13 7.39 -6.44
C ARG A 121 10.98 7.51 -5.46
N TYR A 122 10.99 6.68 -4.42
CA TYR A 122 10.07 6.83 -3.30
C TYR A 122 10.38 8.12 -2.53
N VAL A 123 9.31 8.83 -2.15
CA VAL A 123 9.40 10.06 -1.34
C VAL A 123 8.56 9.89 -0.10
N ASP A 124 9.20 9.94 1.07
CA ASP A 124 8.51 9.93 2.35
C ASP A 124 7.72 11.24 2.54
N GLU A 125 6.50 11.16 3.09
CA GLU A 125 5.62 12.32 3.28
C GLU A 125 6.21 13.42 4.16
N SER A 126 7.22 13.11 4.98
CA SER A 126 7.92 14.10 5.80
C SER A 126 8.79 15.08 4.98
N HIS A 127 9.01 14.76 3.69
CA HIS A 127 9.81 15.55 2.76
C HIS A 127 8.97 16.30 1.71
N ILE A 128 7.65 16.36 1.90
CA ILE A 128 6.72 17.03 0.96
C ILE A 128 6.14 18.34 1.55
#